data_ef35d28f4d01a03e6c5a5afe79eab651
#
_entry.id   ef35d28f4d01a03e6c5a5afe79eab651
#
_cell.length_a   1.000
_cell.length_b   1.000
_cell.length_c   1.000
_cell.angle_alpha   90.00
_cell.angle_beta   90.00
_cell.angle_gamma   90.00
#
_symmetry.space_group_name_H-M   'P 1'
#
loop_
_entity.id
_entity.type
_entity.pdbx_description
1 polymer ?
#
loop_
_entity_poly.entity_id
_entity_poly.type
_entity_poly.pdbx_seq_one_letter_code
_entity_poly.pdbx_strand_id
1 'polypeptide(L)'
;LLEYLTDQKIKVISNRISESTGKPTDFYGKILNSLWDSSSAGVIPGLETELLEYKKQVVLYGPPGTSKTFTAKRLAKEIIRYRMAKDKGALIFEGEDKEKLKTALKSNIHYLQLHPAYSYEDFIRGLQFENGNTSYKNGYLLKLLSEMEREPGLPHVLILDEINRVDLSRLFGECFSALENRGEPIDLLGSIDGEKMQLKIPDNLYIIGTMNLIDHSVEQLDFALRRRFLWVLASYNGDALLEICKVKWDALEWDGKGFSWDCVEDDFVLLVKSANKLNQVI
;
A
#
# COMPACT_ATOMS: atom_id res chain seq x y z
N LEU A 1 -22.67 -8.34 -9.71
CA LEU A 1 -22.39 -7.05 -10.38
C LEU A 1 -20.89 -6.75 -10.40
N LEU A 2 -20.16 -6.99 -9.31
CA LEU A 2 -18.70 -6.81 -9.22
C LEU A 2 -17.96 -7.78 -10.14
N GLU A 3 -18.32 -9.05 -10.16
CA GLU A 3 -17.75 -10.05 -11.10
C GLU A 3 -17.99 -9.65 -12.55
N TYR A 4 -19.18 -9.18 -12.89
CA TYR A 4 -19.51 -8.73 -14.25
C TYR A 4 -18.68 -7.51 -14.68
N LEU A 5 -18.50 -6.52 -13.81
CA LEU A 5 -17.67 -5.34 -14.09
C LEU A 5 -16.19 -5.72 -14.24
N THR A 6 -15.76 -6.77 -13.57
CA THR A 6 -14.43 -7.36 -13.65
C THR A 6 -14.17 -7.99 -14.99
N ASP A 7 -15.01 -8.90 -15.38
CA ASP A 7 -14.92 -9.58 -16.67
C ASP A 7 -14.94 -8.58 -17.82
N GLN A 8 -15.71 -7.49 -17.72
CA GLN A 8 -15.72 -6.42 -18.71
C GLN A 8 -14.39 -5.65 -18.73
N LYS A 9 -13.82 -5.30 -17.57
CA LYS A 9 -12.52 -4.61 -17.50
C LYS A 9 -11.39 -5.50 -18.04
N ILE A 10 -11.35 -6.78 -17.64
CA ILE A 10 -10.37 -7.75 -18.16
C ILE A 10 -10.50 -7.90 -19.68
N LYS A 11 -11.71 -8.00 -20.21
CA LYS A 11 -11.95 -8.05 -21.67
C LYS A 11 -11.46 -6.80 -22.38
N VAL A 12 -11.71 -5.60 -21.82
CA VAL A 12 -11.23 -4.33 -22.40
C VAL A 12 -9.71 -4.27 -22.42
N ILE A 13 -9.05 -4.65 -21.34
CA ILE A 13 -7.58 -4.69 -21.24
C ILE A 13 -7.03 -5.74 -22.20
N SER A 14 -7.59 -6.94 -22.21
CA SER A 14 -7.20 -8.03 -23.09
C SER A 14 -7.35 -7.67 -24.59
N ASN A 15 -8.42 -6.98 -24.96
CA ASN A 15 -8.63 -6.51 -26.33
C ASN A 15 -7.59 -5.47 -26.74
N ARG A 16 -7.31 -4.47 -25.90
CA ARG A 16 -6.28 -3.43 -26.16
C ARG A 16 -4.89 -4.03 -26.34
N ILE A 17 -4.54 -5.03 -25.52
CA ILE A 17 -3.27 -5.72 -25.63
C ILE A 17 -3.23 -6.56 -26.90
N SER A 18 -4.31 -7.27 -27.25
CA SER A 18 -4.44 -8.05 -28.48
C SER A 18 -4.29 -7.17 -29.72
N GLU A 19 -4.92 -5.99 -29.73
CA GLU A 19 -4.79 -5.00 -30.82
C GLU A 19 -3.35 -4.50 -30.98
N SER A 20 -2.63 -4.31 -29.87
CA SER A 20 -1.25 -3.80 -29.89
C SER A 20 -0.21 -4.88 -30.23
N THR A 21 -0.47 -6.14 -29.92
CA THR A 21 0.50 -7.24 -30.05
C THR A 21 0.17 -8.26 -31.13
N GLY A 22 -1.07 -8.22 -31.68
CA GLY A 22 -1.54 -9.19 -32.68
C GLY A 22 -1.77 -10.61 -32.14
N LYS A 23 -1.70 -10.82 -30.83
CA LYS A 23 -1.97 -12.13 -30.20
C LYS A 23 -3.45 -12.31 -29.84
N PRO A 24 -3.98 -13.55 -29.80
CA PRO A 24 -5.39 -13.79 -29.48
C PRO A 24 -5.81 -13.24 -28.13
N THR A 25 -6.99 -12.67 -28.05
CA THR A 25 -7.57 -12.05 -26.84
C THR A 25 -7.62 -13.01 -25.65
N ASP A 26 -7.91 -14.29 -25.88
CA ASP A 26 -7.99 -15.33 -24.85
C ASP A 26 -6.65 -15.63 -24.16
N PHE A 27 -5.54 -15.40 -24.87
CA PHE A 27 -4.21 -15.61 -24.31
C PHE A 27 -3.94 -14.66 -23.14
N TYR A 28 -4.24 -13.38 -23.31
CA TYR A 28 -4.04 -12.38 -22.27
C TYR A 28 -5.05 -12.47 -21.14
N GLY A 29 -6.30 -12.84 -21.44
CA GLY A 29 -7.30 -13.11 -20.42
C GLY A 29 -6.88 -14.26 -19.49
N LYS A 30 -6.34 -15.35 -20.04
CA LYS A 30 -5.82 -16.49 -19.27
C LYS A 30 -4.58 -16.11 -18.45
N ILE A 31 -3.66 -15.33 -18.99
CA ILE A 31 -2.48 -14.85 -18.26
C ILE A 31 -2.91 -13.92 -17.14
N LEU A 32 -3.77 -12.94 -17.41
CA LEU A 32 -4.28 -12.02 -16.39
C LEU A 32 -5.01 -12.77 -15.27
N ASN A 33 -5.86 -13.74 -15.61
CA ASN A 33 -6.53 -14.58 -14.62
C ASN A 33 -5.55 -15.46 -13.84
N SER A 34 -4.59 -16.11 -14.49
CA SER A 34 -3.60 -16.96 -13.79
C SER A 34 -2.68 -16.17 -12.86
N LEU A 35 -2.43 -14.91 -13.17
CA LEU A 35 -1.64 -14.01 -12.33
C LEU A 35 -2.46 -13.44 -11.18
N TRP A 36 -3.75 -13.25 -11.39
CA TRP A 36 -4.73 -12.91 -10.37
C TRP A 36 -4.94 -14.09 -9.42
N ASP A 37 -5.09 -15.31 -9.95
CA ASP A 37 -5.30 -16.55 -9.17
C ASP A 37 -4.05 -17.00 -8.41
N SER A 38 -2.85 -16.82 -9.00
CA SER A 38 -1.58 -17.22 -8.35
C SER A 38 -1.12 -16.29 -7.22
N SER A 39 -1.84 -15.19 -6.98
CA SER A 39 -1.51 -14.22 -5.94
C SER A 39 -2.54 -14.13 -4.83
N SER A 40 -3.13 -15.27 -4.43
CA SER A 40 -4.19 -15.38 -3.41
C SER A 40 -5.42 -14.47 -3.71
N ALA A 41 -6.52 -15.10 -4.08
CA ALA A 41 -7.87 -14.57 -4.23
C ALA A 41 -7.94 -13.30 -5.09
N GLY A 42 -8.39 -13.47 -6.31
CA GLY A 42 -8.67 -12.49 -7.35
C GLY A 42 -8.85 -11.05 -6.92
N VAL A 43 -7.78 -10.27 -6.96
CA VAL A 43 -7.88 -8.85 -6.69
C VAL A 43 -7.81 -8.11 -8.01
N ILE A 44 -9.00 -7.82 -8.48
CA ILE A 44 -9.22 -6.66 -9.35
C ILE A 44 -8.76 -5.46 -8.56
N PRO A 45 -8.10 -4.46 -9.17
CA PRO A 45 -7.84 -3.23 -8.44
C PRO A 45 -9.16 -2.76 -7.86
N GLY A 46 -9.34 -2.98 -6.56
CA GLY A 46 -10.51 -2.53 -5.84
C GLY A 46 -10.57 -1.01 -5.91
N LEU A 47 -11.69 -0.46 -5.54
CA LEU A 47 -11.86 0.99 -5.45
C LEU A 47 -10.68 1.64 -4.70
N GLU A 48 -10.12 0.97 -3.69
CA GLU A 48 -8.97 1.47 -2.92
C GLU A 48 -7.69 1.65 -3.76
N THR A 49 -7.44 0.76 -4.72
CA THR A 49 -6.25 0.88 -5.60
C THR A 49 -6.43 2.03 -6.59
N GLU A 50 -7.63 2.21 -7.14
CA GLU A 50 -7.94 3.34 -8.02
C GLU A 50 -7.86 4.66 -7.25
N LEU A 51 -8.36 4.72 -6.02
CA LEU A 51 -8.27 5.88 -5.14
C LEU A 51 -6.82 6.21 -4.77
N LEU A 52 -6.01 5.18 -4.48
CA LEU A 52 -4.58 5.35 -4.20
C LEU A 52 -3.82 5.82 -5.44
N GLU A 53 -4.14 5.32 -6.63
CA GLU A 53 -3.54 5.80 -7.88
C GLU A 53 -3.90 7.27 -8.15
N TYR A 54 -5.13 7.67 -7.88
CA TYR A 54 -5.58 9.03 -8.07
C TYR A 54 -4.93 10.03 -7.09
N LYS A 55 -5.04 9.74 -5.78
CA LYS A 55 -4.60 10.68 -4.72
C LYS A 55 -3.14 10.49 -4.31
N LYS A 56 -2.53 9.32 -4.58
CA LYS A 56 -1.18 8.90 -4.18
C LYS A 56 -0.99 8.68 -2.68
N GLN A 57 -1.91 9.13 -1.83
CA GLN A 57 -1.88 8.91 -0.39
C GLN A 57 -3.27 8.57 0.17
N VAL A 58 -3.33 7.51 0.96
CA VAL A 58 -4.55 7.00 1.57
C VAL A 58 -4.32 6.64 3.04
N VAL A 59 -5.35 6.81 3.87
CA VAL A 59 -5.37 6.31 5.24
C VAL A 59 -6.47 5.28 5.38
N LEU A 60 -6.09 4.07 5.78
CA LEU A 60 -7.02 3.01 6.20
C LEU A 60 -7.31 3.20 7.69
N TYR A 61 -8.53 3.56 8.03
CA TYR A 61 -8.92 3.79 9.41
C TYR A 61 -10.09 2.90 9.82
N GLY A 62 -10.18 2.54 11.10
CA GLY A 62 -11.26 1.68 11.59
C GLY A 62 -10.95 1.08 12.96
N PRO A 63 -11.87 0.25 13.50
CA PRO A 63 -11.67 -0.44 14.77
C PRO A 63 -10.40 -1.31 14.77
N PRO A 64 -9.79 -1.59 15.94
CA PRO A 64 -8.72 -2.59 16.03
C PRO A 64 -9.20 -3.96 15.54
N GLY A 65 -8.29 -4.76 14.99
CA GLY A 65 -8.62 -6.11 14.51
C GLY A 65 -9.27 -6.18 13.11
N THR A 66 -9.49 -5.06 12.41
CA THR A 66 -10.05 -5.04 11.04
C THR A 66 -9.01 -5.25 9.94
N SER A 67 -7.89 -5.86 10.25
CA SER A 67 -6.82 -6.22 9.30
C SER A 67 -6.24 -5.07 8.48
N LYS A 68 -6.25 -3.83 9.00
CA LYS A 68 -5.76 -2.62 8.30
C LYS A 68 -4.33 -2.78 7.78
N THR A 69 -3.40 -3.25 8.63
CA THR A 69 -2.00 -3.46 8.24
C THR A 69 -1.85 -4.53 7.16
N PHE A 70 -2.67 -5.60 7.22
CA PHE A 70 -2.72 -6.61 6.17
C PHE A 70 -3.24 -6.02 4.85
N THR A 71 -4.34 -5.26 4.91
CA THR A 71 -4.92 -4.56 3.76
C THR A 71 -3.94 -3.55 3.16
N ALA A 72 -3.20 -2.80 4.00
CA ALA A 72 -2.16 -1.88 3.54
C ALA A 72 -1.07 -2.60 2.75
N LYS A 73 -0.59 -3.74 3.25
CA LYS A 73 0.42 -4.57 2.55
C LYS A 73 -0.10 -5.17 1.25
N ARG A 74 -1.38 -5.60 1.22
CA ARG A 74 -2.05 -6.08 0.02
C ARG A 74 -2.16 -4.96 -1.02
N LEU A 75 -2.70 -3.80 -0.62
CA LEU A 75 -2.87 -2.63 -1.46
C LEU A 75 -1.53 -2.12 -2.02
N ALA A 76 -0.44 -2.17 -1.24
CA ALA A 76 0.90 -1.84 -1.70
C ALA A 76 1.37 -2.75 -2.84
N LYS A 77 1.13 -4.06 -2.75
CA LYS A 77 1.46 -4.99 -3.83
C LYS A 77 0.60 -4.77 -5.06
N GLU A 78 -0.67 -4.46 -4.87
CA GLU A 78 -1.62 -4.21 -5.96
C GLU A 78 -1.26 -2.95 -6.74
N ILE A 79 -0.96 -1.84 -6.07
CA ILE A 79 -0.59 -0.59 -6.76
C ILE A 79 0.71 -0.73 -7.54
N ILE A 80 1.71 -1.47 -7.02
CA ILE A 80 2.95 -1.75 -7.76
C ILE A 80 2.64 -2.55 -9.04
N ARG A 81 1.86 -3.63 -8.93
CA ARG A 81 1.45 -4.43 -10.09
C ARG A 81 0.66 -3.60 -11.11
N TYR A 82 -0.31 -2.84 -10.62
CA TYR A 82 -1.15 -1.99 -11.45
C TYR A 82 -0.32 -0.96 -12.23
N ARG A 83 0.58 -0.24 -11.55
CA ARG A 83 1.43 0.78 -12.19
C ARG A 83 2.38 0.17 -13.22
N MET A 84 3.08 -0.89 -12.86
CA MET A 84 3.98 -1.54 -13.79
C MET A 84 3.24 -2.14 -14.99
N ALA A 85 2.03 -2.69 -14.79
CA ALA A 85 1.19 -3.17 -15.88
C ALA A 85 0.66 -2.04 -16.77
N LYS A 86 0.31 -0.89 -16.18
CA LYS A 86 -0.17 0.29 -16.92
C LYS A 86 0.91 0.87 -17.84
N ASP A 87 2.15 0.90 -17.37
CA ASP A 87 3.27 1.48 -18.10
C ASP A 87 3.83 0.53 -19.18
N LYS A 88 3.77 -0.78 -18.98
CA LYS A 88 4.40 -1.80 -19.86
C LYS A 88 3.44 -2.79 -20.52
N GLY A 89 2.16 -2.74 -20.17
CA GLY A 89 1.17 -3.71 -20.64
C GLY A 89 1.46 -5.13 -20.18
N ALA A 90 1.05 -6.14 -20.96
CA ALA A 90 1.19 -7.56 -20.61
C ALA A 90 2.65 -8.05 -20.59
N LEU A 91 3.59 -7.33 -21.21
CA LEU A 91 5.01 -7.68 -21.24
C LEU A 91 5.65 -7.75 -19.84
N ILE A 92 5.02 -7.12 -18.83
CA ILE A 92 5.48 -7.18 -17.44
C ILE A 92 5.59 -8.60 -16.86
N PHE A 93 4.96 -9.57 -17.49
CA PHE A 93 4.89 -10.95 -17.02
C PHE A 93 5.87 -11.89 -17.73
N GLU A 94 6.67 -11.38 -18.64
CA GLU A 94 7.63 -12.14 -19.41
C GLU A 94 9.07 -11.61 -19.21
N GLY A 95 10.04 -12.51 -19.26
CA GLY A 95 11.46 -12.18 -19.27
C GLY A 95 11.94 -11.30 -18.10
N GLU A 96 12.71 -10.27 -18.44
CA GLU A 96 13.31 -9.35 -17.46
C GLU A 96 12.28 -8.53 -16.68
N ASP A 97 11.13 -8.19 -17.27
CA ASP A 97 10.11 -7.39 -16.60
C ASP A 97 9.42 -8.17 -15.48
N LYS A 98 9.29 -9.49 -15.62
CA LYS A 98 8.82 -10.38 -14.54
C LYS A 98 9.77 -10.35 -13.34
N GLU A 99 11.06 -10.38 -13.57
CA GLU A 99 12.05 -10.32 -12.48
C GLU A 99 12.08 -8.91 -11.85
N LYS A 100 11.93 -7.85 -12.65
CA LYS A 100 11.76 -6.47 -12.14
C LYS A 100 10.52 -6.34 -11.27
N LEU A 101 9.38 -6.93 -11.67
CA LEU A 101 8.17 -6.95 -10.87
C LEU A 101 8.39 -7.69 -9.53
N LYS A 102 9.02 -8.86 -9.57
CA LYS A 102 9.32 -9.62 -8.32
C LYS A 102 10.23 -8.81 -7.40
N THR A 103 11.24 -8.16 -7.95
CA THR A 103 12.16 -7.29 -7.20
C THR A 103 11.38 -6.11 -6.60
N ALA A 104 10.59 -5.40 -7.39
CA ALA A 104 9.78 -4.27 -6.92
C ALA A 104 8.80 -4.68 -5.81
N LEU A 105 8.14 -5.83 -5.93
CA LEU A 105 7.25 -6.35 -4.89
C LEU A 105 7.97 -6.69 -3.58
N LYS A 106 9.28 -6.95 -3.64
CA LYS A 106 10.10 -7.28 -2.47
C LYS A 106 10.80 -6.07 -1.86
N SER A 107 11.34 -5.17 -2.70
CA SER A 107 12.21 -4.06 -2.27
C SER A 107 11.50 -2.71 -2.20
N ASN A 108 10.43 -2.48 -2.99
CA ASN A 108 9.82 -1.17 -3.10
C ASN A 108 8.60 -0.98 -2.18
N ILE A 109 8.38 -1.90 -1.24
CA ILE A 109 7.38 -1.76 -0.17
C ILE A 109 8.14 -1.49 1.12
N HIS A 110 8.05 -0.24 1.59
CA HIS A 110 8.70 0.25 2.77
C HIS A 110 7.69 0.32 3.91
N TYR A 111 8.01 -0.29 5.04
CA TYR A 111 7.13 -0.34 6.19
C TYR A 111 7.77 0.37 7.37
N LEU A 112 7.04 1.33 7.94
CA LEU A 112 7.44 2.09 9.10
C LEU A 112 6.31 2.14 10.10
N GLN A 113 6.51 1.52 11.26
CA GLN A 113 5.59 1.65 12.39
C GLN A 113 5.94 2.90 13.18
N LEU A 114 4.99 3.82 13.32
CA LEU A 114 5.18 5.04 14.05
C LEU A 114 4.96 4.81 15.56
N HIS A 115 5.71 5.51 16.38
CA HIS A 115 5.58 5.51 17.83
C HIS A 115 5.82 6.93 18.40
N PRO A 116 5.36 7.27 19.60
CA PRO A 116 5.37 8.65 20.11
C PRO A 116 6.75 9.32 20.18
N ALA A 117 7.83 8.55 20.23
CA ALA A 117 9.19 9.08 20.21
C ALA A 117 9.74 9.35 18.80
N TYR A 118 8.98 9.04 17.74
CA TYR A 118 9.43 9.27 16.37
C TYR A 118 9.29 10.74 16.00
N SER A 119 10.37 11.35 15.56
CA SER A 119 10.48 12.81 15.38
C SER A 119 10.68 13.21 13.89
N TYR A 120 10.62 14.52 13.65
CA TYR A 120 11.01 15.10 12.35
C TYR A 120 12.43 14.73 11.97
N GLU A 121 13.34 14.73 12.94
CA GLU A 121 14.76 14.41 12.74
C GLU A 121 14.95 12.97 12.28
N ASP A 122 14.15 12.04 12.79
CA ASP A 122 14.19 10.64 12.39
C ASP A 122 13.58 10.43 11.00
N PHE A 123 12.56 11.22 10.66
CA PHE A 123 11.77 11.03 9.45
C PHE A 123 12.33 11.83 8.26
N ILE A 124 12.64 13.10 8.45
CA ILE A 124 13.15 14.00 7.39
C ILE A 124 14.66 14.14 7.51
N ARG A 125 15.11 14.93 8.48
CA ARG A 125 16.54 15.12 8.74
C ARG A 125 16.79 15.72 10.13
N GLY A 126 17.88 15.33 10.75
CA GLY A 126 18.31 15.85 12.06
C GLY A 126 19.74 16.38 12.01
N LEU A 127 20.04 17.31 12.91
CA LEU A 127 21.41 17.77 13.13
C LEU A 127 22.21 16.68 13.87
N GLN A 128 23.40 16.39 13.36
CA GLN A 128 24.37 15.49 13.97
C GLN A 128 25.67 16.24 14.21
N PHE A 129 26.22 16.08 15.40
CA PHE A 129 27.54 16.63 15.74
C PHE A 129 28.55 15.48 15.79
N GLU A 130 29.47 15.48 14.84
CA GLU A 130 30.54 14.47 14.76
C GLU A 130 31.88 15.15 14.50
N ASN A 131 32.91 14.72 15.22
CA ASN A 131 34.30 15.17 15.03
C ASN A 131 34.48 16.70 15.08
N GLY A 132 33.69 17.41 15.92
CA GLY A 132 33.76 18.86 16.02
C GLY A 132 32.99 19.64 14.96
N ASN A 133 32.35 18.96 14.00
CA ASN A 133 31.54 19.56 12.94
C ASN A 133 30.06 19.23 13.11
N THR A 134 29.21 20.19 12.73
CA THR A 134 27.77 19.98 12.66
C THR A 134 27.38 19.64 11.23
N SER A 135 26.68 18.53 11.04
CA SER A 135 26.15 18.11 9.75
C SER A 135 24.70 17.69 9.85
N TYR A 136 23.96 17.67 8.73
CA TYR A 136 22.63 17.08 8.69
C TYR A 136 22.71 15.60 8.32
N LYS A 137 22.01 14.78 9.11
CA LYS A 137 21.79 13.36 8.79
C LYS A 137 20.41 13.19 8.17
N ASN A 138 20.34 12.55 7.02
CA ASN A 138 19.07 12.24 6.38
C ASN A 138 18.28 11.23 7.22
N GLY A 139 17.02 11.57 7.46
CA GLY A 139 16.03 10.69 8.07
C GLY A 139 15.50 9.65 7.07
N TYR A 140 14.46 8.96 7.48
CA TYR A 140 13.90 7.83 6.73
C TYR A 140 13.40 8.24 5.34
N LEU A 141 12.59 9.31 5.25
CA LEU A 141 11.99 9.75 3.97
C LEU A 141 13.06 10.17 2.96
N LEU A 142 14.06 10.97 3.38
CA LEU A 142 15.13 11.41 2.46
C LEU A 142 15.99 10.24 1.97
N LYS A 143 16.24 9.23 2.80
CA LYS A 143 16.92 8.00 2.37
C LYS A 143 16.12 7.25 1.33
N LEU A 144 14.80 7.09 1.59
CA LEU A 144 13.90 6.45 0.64
C LEU A 144 13.89 7.18 -0.70
N LEU A 145 13.77 8.50 -0.70
CA LEU A 145 13.78 9.28 -1.94
C LEU A 145 15.12 9.12 -2.71
N SER A 146 16.25 9.10 -2.00
CA SER A 146 17.56 8.84 -2.61
C SER A 146 17.69 7.42 -3.19
N GLU A 147 17.02 6.43 -2.60
CA GLU A 147 16.93 5.08 -3.16
C GLU A 147 16.08 5.07 -4.44
N MET A 148 14.98 5.80 -4.47
CA MET A 148 14.09 5.91 -5.64
C MET A 148 14.77 6.57 -6.84
N GLU A 149 15.69 7.48 -6.63
CA GLU A 149 16.47 8.14 -7.70
C GLU A 149 17.36 7.15 -8.47
N ARG A 150 17.73 6.02 -7.88
CA ARG A 150 18.57 4.98 -8.53
C ARG A 150 17.80 4.16 -9.55
N GLU A 151 16.49 4.04 -9.34
CA GLU A 151 15.57 3.30 -10.23
C GLU A 151 14.35 4.17 -10.58
N PRO A 152 14.56 5.23 -11.39
CA PRO A 152 13.51 6.18 -11.70
C PRO A 152 12.37 5.50 -12.47
N GLY A 153 11.14 5.82 -12.07
CA GLY A 153 9.92 5.32 -12.71
C GLY A 153 9.34 4.06 -12.09
N LEU A 154 10.08 3.29 -11.28
CA LEU A 154 9.47 2.18 -10.54
C LEU A 154 8.59 2.71 -9.40
N PRO A 155 7.39 2.14 -9.19
CA PRO A 155 6.53 2.53 -8.09
C PRO A 155 7.12 2.08 -6.75
N HIS A 156 7.09 2.97 -5.76
CA HIS A 156 7.44 2.70 -4.38
C HIS A 156 6.24 2.99 -3.46
N VAL A 157 6.09 2.21 -2.41
CA VAL A 157 5.01 2.37 -1.44
C VAL A 157 5.58 2.49 -0.03
N LEU A 158 5.28 3.59 0.64
CA LEU A 158 5.59 3.82 2.05
C LEU A 158 4.33 3.53 2.87
N ILE A 159 4.39 2.49 3.70
CA ILE A 159 3.35 2.17 4.67
C ILE A 159 3.74 2.79 6.00
N LEU A 160 2.91 3.72 6.50
CA LEU A 160 3.02 4.35 7.81
C LEU A 160 1.98 3.70 8.73
N ASP A 161 2.41 2.80 9.60
CA ASP A 161 1.50 2.10 10.50
C ASP A 161 1.30 2.89 11.78
N GLU A 162 0.05 2.92 12.29
CA GLU A 162 -0.34 3.64 13.51
C GLU A 162 -0.05 5.16 13.47
N ILE A 163 -0.47 5.81 12.39
CA ILE A 163 -0.20 7.24 12.14
C ILE A 163 -0.73 8.19 13.23
N ASN A 164 -1.72 7.76 14.00
CA ASN A 164 -2.31 8.51 15.11
C ASN A 164 -1.44 8.54 16.38
N ARG A 165 -0.32 7.79 16.42
CA ARG A 165 0.59 7.80 17.56
C ARG A 165 1.59 8.95 17.54
N VAL A 166 1.65 9.71 16.46
CA VAL A 166 2.54 10.87 16.30
C VAL A 166 1.75 12.07 15.79
N ASP A 167 2.24 13.27 16.07
CA ASP A 167 1.78 14.48 15.40
C ASP A 167 2.36 14.50 13.96
N LEU A 168 1.53 14.10 13.00
CA LEU A 168 1.98 14.02 11.60
C LEU A 168 2.33 15.40 11.00
N SER A 169 1.72 16.49 11.48
CA SER A 169 2.06 17.83 11.02
C SER A 169 3.48 18.19 11.43
N ARG A 170 3.89 17.82 12.63
CA ARG A 170 5.27 17.98 13.09
C ARG A 170 6.23 17.00 12.40
N LEU A 171 5.79 15.76 12.20
CA LEU A 171 6.63 14.72 11.57
C LEU A 171 7.00 15.06 10.14
N PHE A 172 6.04 15.51 9.34
CA PHE A 172 6.23 15.88 7.94
C PHE A 172 6.77 17.30 7.76
N GLY A 173 6.46 18.19 8.71
CA GLY A 173 6.85 19.61 8.60
C GLY A 173 6.48 20.21 7.26
N GLU A 174 7.43 20.85 6.60
CA GLU A 174 7.29 21.46 5.28
C GLU A 174 6.96 20.44 4.16
N CYS A 175 7.32 19.17 4.35
CA CYS A 175 7.03 18.12 3.36
C CYS A 175 5.54 17.87 3.13
N PHE A 176 4.66 18.35 4.02
CA PHE A 176 3.23 18.31 3.79
C PHE A 176 2.80 19.06 2.53
N SER A 177 3.44 20.17 2.22
CA SER A 177 3.15 20.92 0.99
C SER A 177 3.62 20.17 -0.25
N ALA A 178 4.74 19.44 -0.16
CA ALA A 178 5.24 18.61 -1.24
C ALA A 178 4.33 17.42 -1.58
N LEU A 179 3.50 16.96 -0.64
CA LEU A 179 2.48 15.93 -0.92
C LEU A 179 1.35 16.41 -1.84
N GLU A 180 1.04 17.72 -1.79
CA GLU A 180 0.02 18.34 -2.65
C GLU A 180 0.62 18.74 -4.00
N ASN A 181 1.87 19.25 -4.00
CA ASN A 181 2.58 19.76 -5.16
C ASN A 181 3.72 18.81 -5.54
N ARG A 182 3.36 17.57 -5.89
CA ARG A 182 4.34 16.55 -6.26
C ARG A 182 5.13 16.98 -7.48
N GLY A 183 6.41 16.64 -7.48
CA GLY A 183 7.30 17.03 -8.57
C GLY A 183 7.88 18.43 -8.44
N GLU A 184 7.36 19.30 -7.57
CA GLU A 184 7.92 20.60 -7.28
C GLU A 184 8.90 20.52 -6.11
N PRO A 185 10.08 21.18 -6.22
CA PRO A 185 11.04 21.21 -5.11
C PRO A 185 10.55 22.14 -4.01
N ILE A 186 10.72 21.73 -2.76
CA ILE A 186 10.53 22.57 -1.57
C ILE A 186 11.83 22.71 -0.80
N ASP A 187 12.07 23.87 -0.21
CA ASP A 187 13.22 24.10 0.64
C ASP A 187 12.98 23.47 2.01
N LEU A 188 13.93 22.68 2.49
CA LEU A 188 13.92 22.14 3.84
C LEU A 188 14.46 23.18 4.84
N LEU A 189 13.92 23.15 6.07
CA LEU A 189 14.36 24.01 7.18
C LEU A 189 15.88 23.84 7.45
N GLY A 190 16.57 24.96 7.58
CA GLY A 190 18.01 25.01 7.87
C GLY A 190 18.88 24.94 6.60
N SER A 191 20.10 25.43 6.73
CA SER A 191 21.11 25.45 5.67
C SER A 191 22.45 24.96 6.20
N ILE A 192 23.28 24.41 5.33
CA ILE A 192 24.68 24.13 5.59
C ILE A 192 25.47 25.03 4.64
N ASP A 193 26.43 25.78 5.18
CA ASP A 193 27.27 26.72 4.40
C ASP A 193 26.48 27.70 3.52
N GLY A 194 25.24 28.06 3.97
CA GLY A 194 24.35 28.95 3.23
C GLY A 194 23.53 28.27 2.12
N GLU A 195 23.76 27.00 1.82
CA GLU A 195 22.99 26.24 0.84
C GLU A 195 21.80 25.57 1.51
N LYS A 196 20.61 25.73 0.90
CA LYS A 196 19.39 25.08 1.32
C LYS A 196 19.27 23.74 0.62
N MET A 197 18.96 22.70 1.38
CA MET A 197 18.60 21.41 0.80
C MET A 197 17.16 21.45 0.30
N GLN A 198 16.96 20.96 -0.92
CA GLN A 198 15.65 20.83 -1.52
C GLN A 198 15.16 19.38 -1.46
N LEU A 199 13.86 19.22 -1.26
CA LEU A 199 13.14 17.95 -1.31
C LEU A 199 12.08 18.00 -2.39
N LYS A 200 11.99 16.93 -3.15
CA LYS A 200 10.95 16.72 -4.15
C LYS A 200 10.30 15.36 -3.95
N ILE A 201 8.99 15.32 -3.81
CA ILE A 201 8.25 14.05 -3.73
C ILE A 201 7.83 13.64 -5.14
N PRO A 202 8.32 12.49 -5.66
CA PRO A 202 7.99 12.05 -7.00
C PRO A 202 6.60 11.41 -7.09
N ASP A 203 6.01 11.37 -8.29
CA ASP A 203 4.68 10.82 -8.54
C ASP A 203 4.57 9.30 -8.37
N ASN A 204 5.69 8.60 -8.42
CA ASN A 204 5.75 7.16 -8.24
C ASN A 204 5.94 6.72 -6.76
N LEU A 205 5.91 7.66 -5.80
CA LEU A 205 5.84 7.36 -4.38
C LEU A 205 4.37 7.34 -3.92
N TYR A 206 3.91 6.22 -3.41
CA TYR A 206 2.59 6.06 -2.80
C TYR A 206 2.72 5.99 -1.28
N ILE A 207 1.75 6.55 -0.54
CA ILE A 207 1.76 6.53 0.91
C ILE A 207 0.47 5.90 1.41
N ILE A 208 0.57 4.89 2.28
CA ILE A 208 -0.57 4.23 2.90
C ILE A 208 -0.41 4.36 4.41
N GLY A 209 -1.29 5.14 5.05
CA GLY A 209 -1.37 5.21 6.50
C GLY A 209 -2.36 4.17 7.05
N THR A 210 -2.12 3.68 8.28
CA THR A 210 -3.13 2.96 9.05
C THR A 210 -3.42 3.66 10.37
N MET A 211 -4.67 3.59 10.82
CA MET A 211 -5.10 4.25 12.06
C MET A 211 -6.19 3.47 12.77
N ASN A 212 -6.09 3.37 14.10
CA ASN A 212 -7.11 2.82 14.97
C ASN A 212 -8.07 3.92 15.47
N LEU A 213 -9.38 3.71 15.36
CA LEU A 213 -10.40 4.70 15.78
C LEU A 213 -10.57 4.82 17.29
N ILE A 214 -10.22 3.77 18.05
CA ILE A 214 -10.49 3.71 19.51
C ILE A 214 -9.44 4.47 20.33
N ASP A 215 -8.29 4.78 19.76
CA ASP A 215 -7.31 5.60 20.43
C ASP A 215 -7.82 7.05 20.52
N HIS A 216 -7.93 7.61 21.72
CA HIS A 216 -8.43 8.97 22.00
C HIS A 216 -7.75 10.11 21.22
N SER A 217 -6.72 9.79 20.46
CA SER A 217 -5.97 10.72 19.59
C SER A 217 -6.70 11.11 18.28
N VAL A 218 -7.84 10.48 17.97
CA VAL A 218 -8.59 10.78 16.72
C VAL A 218 -9.12 12.22 16.70
N GLU A 219 -9.40 12.81 17.85
CA GLU A 219 -9.87 14.20 17.95
C GLU A 219 -8.80 15.24 17.56
N GLN A 220 -7.52 14.86 17.56
CA GLN A 220 -6.39 15.74 17.27
C GLN A 220 -5.89 15.67 15.81
N LEU A 221 -6.58 14.92 14.93
CA LEU A 221 -6.19 14.91 13.53
C LEU A 221 -6.42 16.28 12.88
N ASP A 222 -5.33 16.95 12.57
CA ASP A 222 -5.31 18.26 11.94
C ASP A 222 -6.11 18.23 10.61
N PHE A 223 -6.89 19.29 10.36
CA PHE A 223 -7.59 19.49 9.09
C PHE A 223 -6.63 19.46 7.89
N ALA A 224 -5.38 19.87 8.09
CA ALA A 224 -4.34 19.81 7.06
C ALA A 224 -4.08 18.38 6.58
N LEU A 225 -4.14 17.39 7.48
CA LEU A 225 -4.03 15.97 7.16
C LEU A 225 -5.24 15.46 6.40
N ARG A 226 -6.45 15.83 6.87
CA ARG A 226 -7.68 15.30 6.29
C ARG A 226 -7.82 15.61 4.81
N ARG A 227 -7.40 16.79 4.36
CA ARG A 227 -7.47 17.17 2.95
C ARG A 227 -6.38 16.55 2.08
N ARG A 228 -5.24 16.18 2.68
CA ARG A 228 -4.10 15.63 1.93
C ARG A 228 -4.20 14.15 1.68
N PHE A 229 -4.83 13.43 2.58
CA PHE A 229 -5.03 11.99 2.46
C PHE A 229 -6.47 11.66 2.10
N LEU A 230 -6.64 10.60 1.32
CA LEU A 230 -7.95 10.00 1.12
C LEU A 230 -8.21 9.02 2.26
N TRP A 231 -9.38 9.09 2.86
CA TRP A 231 -9.73 8.30 4.03
C TRP A 231 -10.65 7.15 3.64
N VAL A 232 -10.21 5.92 3.91
CA VAL A 232 -10.95 4.70 3.59
C VAL A 232 -11.24 3.95 4.88
N LEU A 233 -12.52 3.74 5.15
CA LEU A 233 -12.95 2.98 6.32
C LEU A 233 -12.65 1.49 6.11
N ALA A 234 -11.77 0.94 6.94
CA ALA A 234 -11.52 -0.48 7.04
C ALA A 234 -12.50 -1.10 8.04
N SER A 235 -13.68 -1.45 7.57
CA SER A 235 -14.67 -2.18 8.36
C SER A 235 -14.32 -3.66 8.46
N TYR A 236 -14.94 -4.34 9.43
CA TYR A 236 -14.88 -5.79 9.50
C TYR A 236 -15.46 -6.41 8.23
N ASN A 237 -14.73 -7.35 7.64
CA ASN A 237 -15.15 -8.10 6.47
C ASN A 237 -15.08 -9.60 6.79
N GLY A 238 -16.26 -10.21 7.07
CA GLY A 238 -16.35 -11.62 7.41
C GLY A 238 -15.97 -12.55 6.26
N ASP A 239 -16.24 -12.18 5.03
CA ASP A 239 -15.91 -13.00 3.87
C ASP A 239 -14.38 -13.07 3.69
N ALA A 240 -13.69 -11.93 3.83
CA ALA A 240 -12.23 -11.90 3.82
C ALA A 240 -11.62 -12.72 4.98
N LEU A 241 -12.26 -12.74 6.15
CA LEU A 241 -11.83 -13.57 7.27
C LEU A 241 -11.96 -15.06 6.92
N LEU A 242 -13.05 -15.46 6.29
CA LEU A 242 -13.29 -16.85 5.87
C LEU A 242 -12.21 -17.31 4.87
N GLU A 243 -11.91 -16.49 3.87
CA GLU A 243 -10.83 -16.77 2.91
C GLU A 243 -9.46 -16.91 3.57
N ILE A 244 -9.13 -16.01 4.50
CA ILE A 244 -7.87 -16.10 5.26
C ILE A 244 -7.80 -17.40 6.08
N CYS A 245 -8.91 -17.79 6.71
CA CYS A 245 -8.99 -19.05 7.45
C CYS A 245 -8.76 -20.24 6.54
N LYS A 246 -9.38 -20.26 5.35
CA LYS A 246 -9.20 -21.31 4.35
C LYS A 246 -7.74 -21.43 3.90
N VAL A 247 -7.15 -20.32 3.48
CA VAL A 247 -5.73 -20.32 3.04
C VAL A 247 -4.78 -20.78 4.15
N LYS A 248 -5.03 -20.37 5.39
CA LYS A 248 -4.21 -20.80 6.52
C LYS A 248 -4.44 -22.26 6.87
N TRP A 249 -5.65 -22.74 6.73
CA TRP A 249 -5.99 -24.15 6.96
C TRP A 249 -5.26 -25.06 5.97
N ASP A 250 -5.33 -24.71 4.67
CA ASP A 250 -4.65 -25.45 3.62
C ASP A 250 -3.10 -25.44 3.78
N ALA A 251 -2.56 -24.34 4.32
CA ALA A 251 -1.11 -24.22 4.59
C ALA A 251 -0.63 -24.98 5.84
N LEU A 252 -1.55 -25.46 6.69
CA LEU A 252 -1.18 -26.19 7.92
C LEU A 252 -0.79 -27.65 7.68
N GLU A 253 -0.70 -28.11 6.42
CA GLU A 253 -0.29 -29.50 6.06
C GLU A 253 -0.66 -30.50 7.16
N TRP A 254 -1.96 -30.77 7.33
CA TRP A 254 -2.42 -31.76 8.31
C TRP A 254 -2.08 -33.15 7.79
N ASP A 255 -0.83 -33.58 8.03
CA ASP A 255 -0.28 -34.84 7.61
C ASP A 255 -1.29 -35.99 7.79
N GLY A 256 -1.92 -36.41 6.71
CA GLY A 256 -2.63 -37.68 6.59
C GLY A 256 -3.85 -37.91 7.49
N LYS A 257 -4.34 -36.94 8.26
CA LYS A 257 -5.45 -37.10 9.21
C LYS A 257 -6.83 -36.67 8.68
N GLY A 258 -6.98 -36.50 7.37
CA GLY A 258 -8.32 -36.43 6.76
C GLY A 258 -9.16 -35.21 7.07
N PHE A 259 -8.59 -34.13 7.59
CA PHE A 259 -9.29 -32.87 7.83
C PHE A 259 -9.13 -31.92 6.63
N SER A 260 -9.91 -32.15 5.59
CA SER A 260 -10.03 -31.18 4.49
C SER A 260 -10.79 -29.93 4.98
N TRP A 261 -10.59 -28.80 4.30
CA TRP A 261 -11.37 -27.58 4.56
C TRP A 261 -12.86 -27.85 4.56
N ASP A 262 -13.35 -28.68 3.63
CA ASP A 262 -14.78 -29.02 3.48
C ASP A 262 -15.41 -29.61 4.77
N CYS A 263 -14.60 -30.27 5.62
CA CYS A 263 -15.08 -30.83 6.87
C CYS A 263 -15.32 -29.77 7.97
N VAL A 264 -14.72 -28.60 7.85
CA VAL A 264 -14.73 -27.52 8.88
C VAL A 264 -15.32 -26.21 8.36
N GLU A 265 -15.64 -26.14 7.08
CA GLU A 265 -16.15 -24.90 6.43
C GLU A 265 -17.42 -24.38 7.12
N ASP A 266 -18.36 -25.26 7.44
CA ASP A 266 -19.61 -24.89 8.13
C ASP A 266 -19.35 -24.26 9.49
N ASP A 267 -18.38 -24.76 10.25
CA ASP A 267 -18.00 -24.21 11.55
C ASP A 267 -17.41 -22.81 11.42
N PHE A 268 -16.54 -22.60 10.42
CA PHE A 268 -15.98 -21.28 10.13
C PHE A 268 -17.03 -20.29 9.59
N VAL A 269 -17.97 -20.76 8.77
CA VAL A 269 -19.10 -19.94 8.30
C VAL A 269 -19.99 -19.53 9.49
N LEU A 270 -20.24 -20.43 10.44
CA LEU A 270 -21.00 -20.11 11.65
C LEU A 270 -20.26 -19.09 12.53
N LEU A 271 -18.93 -19.25 12.69
CA LEU A 271 -18.08 -18.30 13.41
C LEU A 271 -18.16 -16.91 12.78
N VAL A 272 -18.02 -16.81 11.46
CA VAL A 272 -18.09 -15.56 10.71
C VAL A 272 -19.47 -14.91 10.81
N LYS A 273 -20.56 -15.69 10.71
CA LYS A 273 -21.93 -15.19 10.91
C LYS A 273 -22.12 -14.63 12.32
N SER A 274 -21.57 -15.28 13.34
CA SER A 274 -21.62 -14.81 14.71
C SER A 274 -20.83 -13.51 14.91
N ALA A 275 -19.64 -13.43 14.34
CA ALA A 275 -18.83 -12.23 14.34
C ALA A 275 -19.48 -11.07 13.58
N ASN A 276 -20.14 -11.33 12.45
CA ASN A 276 -20.92 -10.33 11.70
C ASN A 276 -22.05 -9.72 12.57
N LYS A 277 -22.77 -10.57 13.33
CA LYS A 277 -23.81 -10.09 14.26
C LYS A 277 -23.23 -9.20 15.36
N LEU A 278 -22.09 -9.58 15.94
CA LEU A 278 -21.44 -8.77 16.98
C LEU A 278 -21.01 -7.41 16.44
N ASN A 279 -20.44 -7.36 15.24
CA ASN A 279 -20.02 -6.11 14.60
C ASN A 279 -21.17 -5.19 14.14
N GLN A 280 -22.41 -5.70 14.06
CA GLN A 280 -23.60 -4.87 13.81
C GLN A 280 -24.14 -4.18 15.07
N VAL A 281 -23.74 -4.64 16.24
CA VAL A 281 -24.22 -4.13 17.54
C VAL A 281 -23.22 -3.12 18.15
N ILE A 282 -21.97 -3.15 17.73
CA ILE A 282 -20.94 -2.20 18.12
C ILE A 282 -20.90 -1.01 17.15
#